data_49f559353f80cdd1b8e614e1ac697818
#
_entry.id   49f559353f80cdd1b8e614e1ac697818
#
_cell.length_a   1.000
_cell.length_b   1.000
_cell.length_c   1.000
_cell.angle_alpha   90.00
_cell.angle_beta   90.00
_cell.angle_gamma   90.00
#
_symmetry.space_group_name_H-M   'P 1'
#
loop_
_entity.id
_entity.type
_entity.pdbx_description
1 polymer ?
#
loop_
_entity_poly.entity_id
_entity_poly.type
_entity_poly.pdbx_seq_one_letter_code
_entity_poly.pdbx_strand_id
1 'polypeptide(L)'
;KAVECDGEGIGLFRTEFLFMDRDTIPTEEEQFEAYKSVAETMKGKPVIIRTLDIGGDKEIPYLGLEKEDNPFLGYRAIRFCLQRTDIYNTQLRALVRASAFGRIKIMVPLVTGVDELRSVKAMVADIMKELDSEGVAYNKNLEIGIMMETPAACMMADVLAKEAAFFSIGTNDLTGYTMAVDRGNSKVAYLYSAFNPAV
;
A
#
# COMPACT_ATOMS: atom_id res chain seq x y z
N LYS A 1 2.00 -10.75 -18.85
CA LYS A 1 0.59 -10.39 -19.16
C LYS A 1 0.40 -8.89 -19.39
N ALA A 2 0.67 -7.98 -18.42
CA ALA A 2 0.41 -6.53 -18.59
C ALA A 2 1.07 -5.96 -19.87
N VAL A 3 2.33 -6.29 -20.12
CA VAL A 3 3.07 -5.87 -21.32
C VAL A 3 2.52 -6.52 -22.58
N GLU A 4 2.18 -7.80 -22.53
CA GLU A 4 1.60 -8.55 -23.66
C GLU A 4 0.20 -8.06 -24.05
N CYS A 5 -0.53 -7.50 -23.09
CA CYS A 5 -1.85 -6.88 -23.30
C CYS A 5 -1.77 -5.37 -23.58
N ASP A 6 -0.58 -4.87 -23.92
CA ASP A 6 -0.32 -3.45 -24.19
C ASP A 6 -0.75 -2.49 -23.07
N GLY A 7 -0.65 -2.95 -21.82
CA GLY A 7 -0.96 -2.14 -20.63
C GLY A 7 -0.05 -0.92 -20.53
N GLU A 8 -0.61 0.24 -20.23
CA GLU A 8 0.13 1.51 -20.07
C GLU A 8 0.87 1.62 -18.75
N GLY A 9 0.63 0.70 -17.82
CA GLY A 9 1.26 0.64 -16.51
C GLY A 9 0.64 -0.43 -15.62
N ILE A 10 1.08 -0.47 -14.37
CA ILE A 10 0.47 -1.26 -13.29
C ILE A 10 -0.13 -0.28 -12.29
N GLY A 11 -1.46 -0.24 -12.22
CA GLY A 11 -2.20 0.63 -11.32
C GLY A 11 -2.22 0.13 -9.87
N LEU A 12 -2.02 -1.18 -9.67
CA LEU A 12 -1.92 -1.79 -8.36
C LEU A 12 -1.06 -3.06 -8.40
N PHE A 13 0.11 -2.98 -7.79
CA PHE A 13 0.90 -4.14 -7.40
C PHE A 13 0.68 -4.38 -5.90
N ARG A 14 0.08 -5.51 -5.56
CA ARG A 14 -0.19 -5.90 -4.16
C ARG A 14 1.01 -6.64 -3.59
N THR A 15 1.53 -6.14 -2.48
CA THR A 15 2.73 -6.69 -1.85
C THR A 15 2.46 -7.84 -0.88
N GLU A 16 1.21 -8.06 -0.50
CA GLU A 16 0.81 -9.10 0.45
C GLU A 16 1.26 -10.49 0.01
N PHE A 17 1.28 -10.76 -1.30
CA PHE A 17 1.74 -12.04 -1.86
C PHE A 17 3.19 -12.38 -1.53
N LEU A 18 4.02 -11.36 -1.23
CA LEU A 18 5.40 -11.59 -0.80
C LEU A 18 5.48 -12.08 0.65
N PHE A 19 4.43 -11.85 1.43
CA PHE A 19 4.32 -12.21 2.85
C PHE A 19 3.48 -13.46 3.08
N MET A 20 2.70 -13.89 2.10
CA MET A 20 1.84 -15.09 2.20
C MET A 20 2.63 -16.35 1.83
N ASP A 21 2.11 -17.51 2.23
CA ASP A 21 2.64 -18.84 1.89
C ASP A 21 4.12 -19.06 2.27
N ARG A 22 4.53 -18.47 3.40
CA ARG A 22 5.88 -18.59 3.96
C ARG A 22 5.85 -18.51 5.49
N ASP A 23 6.97 -18.88 6.13
CA ASP A 23 7.09 -18.95 7.59
C ASP A 23 7.87 -17.78 8.21
N THR A 24 8.43 -16.90 7.38
CA THR A 24 9.29 -15.79 7.82
C THR A 24 8.98 -14.51 7.06
N ILE A 25 9.27 -13.37 7.69
CA ILE A 25 9.17 -12.05 7.04
C ILE A 25 10.12 -12.01 5.85
N PRO A 26 9.66 -11.55 4.65
CA PRO A 26 10.55 -11.40 3.50
C PRO A 26 11.65 -10.37 3.80
N THR A 27 12.88 -10.73 3.44
CA THR A 27 14.04 -9.84 3.59
C THR A 27 13.92 -8.62 2.69
N GLU A 28 14.72 -7.58 2.96
CA GLU A 28 14.83 -6.42 2.08
C GLU A 28 15.20 -6.83 0.65
N GLU A 29 16.15 -7.75 0.51
CA GLU A 29 16.63 -8.18 -0.80
C GLU A 29 15.58 -8.96 -1.60
N GLU A 30 14.84 -9.86 -0.96
CA GLU A 30 13.72 -10.55 -1.60
C GLU A 30 12.66 -9.58 -2.12
N GLN A 31 12.31 -8.58 -1.31
CA GLN A 31 11.35 -7.56 -1.69
C GLN A 31 11.90 -6.65 -2.80
N PHE A 32 13.17 -6.22 -2.68
CA PHE A 32 13.84 -5.40 -3.67
C PHE A 32 13.87 -6.07 -5.05
N GLU A 33 14.28 -7.34 -5.13
CA GLU A 33 14.34 -8.07 -6.40
C GLU A 33 12.94 -8.22 -7.03
N ALA A 34 11.90 -8.45 -6.22
CA ALA A 34 10.52 -8.52 -6.72
C ALA A 34 10.07 -7.17 -7.31
N TYR A 35 10.33 -6.05 -6.63
CA TYR A 35 9.93 -4.73 -7.09
C TYR A 35 10.76 -4.26 -8.30
N LYS A 36 12.06 -4.52 -8.30
CA LYS A 36 12.96 -4.24 -9.42
C LYS A 36 12.54 -5.01 -10.66
N SER A 37 12.30 -6.31 -10.54
CA SER A 37 11.88 -7.16 -11.65
C SER A 37 10.62 -6.63 -12.35
N VAL A 38 9.62 -6.19 -11.59
CA VAL A 38 8.40 -5.63 -12.19
C VAL A 38 8.67 -4.27 -12.82
N ALA A 39 9.49 -3.42 -12.20
CA ALA A 39 9.86 -2.10 -12.75
C ALA A 39 10.58 -2.23 -14.09
N GLU A 40 11.57 -3.11 -14.18
CA GLU A 40 12.32 -3.39 -15.41
C GLU A 40 11.42 -4.00 -16.50
N THR A 41 10.54 -4.94 -16.13
CA THR A 41 9.59 -5.57 -17.04
C THR A 41 8.65 -4.54 -17.68
N MET A 42 8.26 -3.49 -16.94
CA MET A 42 7.37 -2.45 -17.42
C MET A 42 8.04 -1.40 -18.31
N LYS A 43 9.37 -1.46 -18.50
CA LYS A 43 10.13 -0.66 -19.47
C LYS A 43 9.81 0.84 -19.41
N GLY A 44 9.84 1.43 -18.22
CA GLY A 44 9.58 2.86 -17.99
C GLY A 44 8.10 3.24 -17.86
N LYS A 45 7.17 2.31 -18.06
CA LYS A 45 5.76 2.50 -17.75
C LYS A 45 5.56 2.53 -16.22
N PRO A 46 4.60 3.30 -15.69
CA PRO A 46 4.43 3.44 -14.24
C PRO A 46 4.01 2.13 -13.57
N VAL A 47 4.57 1.89 -12.38
CA VAL A 47 4.21 0.77 -11.50
C VAL A 47 3.85 1.35 -10.14
N ILE A 48 2.58 1.29 -9.78
CA ILE A 48 2.11 1.71 -8.47
C ILE A 48 2.14 0.50 -7.54
N ILE A 49 3.01 0.55 -6.53
CA ILE A 49 3.19 -0.51 -5.55
C ILE A 49 2.53 -0.09 -4.24
N ARG A 50 1.53 -0.85 -3.82
CA ARG A 50 0.86 -0.65 -2.55
C ARG A 50 1.70 -1.23 -1.41
N THR A 51 1.97 -0.44 -0.38
CA THR A 51 2.60 -0.95 0.83
C THR A 51 1.71 -1.96 1.52
N LEU A 52 2.27 -2.70 2.44
CA LEU A 52 1.65 -3.87 3.06
C LEU A 52 0.24 -3.58 3.61
N ASP A 53 -0.73 -4.36 3.13
CA ASP A 53 -2.12 -4.33 3.56
C ASP A 53 -2.52 -5.72 4.08
N ILE A 54 -2.05 -6.03 5.28
CA ILE A 54 -2.37 -7.25 6.04
C ILE A 54 -3.30 -6.93 7.19
N GLY A 55 -3.94 -7.96 7.73
CA GLY A 55 -5.05 -7.87 8.69
C GLY A 55 -6.40 -7.98 7.98
N GLY A 56 -7.48 -7.84 8.72
CA GLY A 56 -8.80 -8.12 8.17
C GLY A 56 -8.99 -9.62 7.92
N ASP A 57 -9.14 -10.01 6.67
CA ASP A 57 -9.32 -11.40 6.23
C ASP A 57 -8.00 -12.13 5.87
N LYS A 58 -6.85 -11.44 5.96
CA LYS A 58 -5.54 -11.97 5.57
C LYS A 58 -4.76 -12.39 6.81
N GLU A 59 -4.87 -13.65 7.17
CA GLU A 59 -4.10 -14.23 8.26
C GLU A 59 -2.68 -14.58 7.78
N ILE A 60 -1.68 -14.06 8.50
CA ILE A 60 -0.26 -14.41 8.32
C ILE A 60 0.26 -14.89 9.68
N PRO A 61 0.28 -16.22 9.93
CA PRO A 61 0.50 -16.78 11.25
C PRO A 61 1.80 -16.34 11.93
N TYR A 62 2.89 -16.22 11.15
CA TYR A 62 4.20 -15.85 11.70
C TYR A 62 4.31 -14.38 12.16
N LEU A 63 3.35 -13.52 11.78
CA LEU A 63 3.31 -12.14 12.27
C LEU A 63 2.67 -12.01 13.65
N GLY A 64 2.04 -13.09 14.16
CA GLY A 64 1.48 -13.13 15.49
C GLY A 64 0.36 -12.12 15.73
N LEU A 65 -0.41 -11.80 14.70
CA LEU A 65 -1.56 -10.90 14.84
C LEU A 65 -2.64 -11.57 15.69
N GLU A 66 -3.10 -10.88 16.71
CA GLU A 66 -4.20 -11.35 17.53
C GLU A 66 -5.52 -11.34 16.76
N LYS A 67 -6.42 -12.26 17.12
CA LYS A 67 -7.75 -12.28 16.54
C LYS A 67 -8.56 -11.12 17.10
N GLU A 68 -9.11 -10.31 16.21
CA GLU A 68 -9.95 -9.18 16.56
C GLU A 68 -11.45 -9.48 16.27
N ASP A 69 -12.36 -8.86 17.03
CA ASP A 69 -13.79 -9.00 16.79
C ASP A 69 -14.23 -8.32 15.49
N ASN A 70 -13.57 -7.23 15.11
CA ASN A 70 -13.82 -6.47 13.90
C ASN A 70 -12.55 -6.21 13.11
N PRO A 71 -11.94 -7.23 12.48
CA PRO A 71 -10.59 -7.14 11.90
C PRO A 71 -10.47 -6.07 10.81
N PHE A 72 -11.55 -5.81 10.04
CA PHE A 72 -11.55 -4.75 9.02
C PHE A 72 -11.51 -3.33 9.61
N LEU A 73 -11.94 -3.16 10.87
CA LEU A 73 -11.87 -1.88 11.61
C LEU A 73 -10.67 -1.81 12.55
N GLY A 74 -9.85 -2.84 12.58
CA GLY A 74 -8.83 -3.07 13.58
C GLY A 74 -7.41 -2.71 13.15
N TYR A 75 -6.48 -3.54 13.62
CA TYR A 75 -5.04 -3.39 13.47
C TYR A 75 -4.56 -3.95 12.14
N ARG A 76 -4.69 -3.17 11.07
CA ARG A 76 -4.33 -3.56 9.71
C ARG A 76 -3.64 -2.44 8.93
N ALA A 77 -3.05 -2.80 7.81
CA ALA A 77 -2.47 -1.90 6.82
C ALA A 77 -1.54 -0.85 7.45
N ILE A 78 -1.75 0.45 7.17
CA ILE A 78 -0.90 1.53 7.69
C ILE A 78 -0.84 1.55 9.21
N ARG A 79 -1.90 1.14 9.91
CA ARG A 79 -1.92 1.09 11.38
C ARG A 79 -0.92 0.07 11.92
N PHE A 80 -0.87 -1.11 11.30
CA PHE A 80 0.14 -2.13 11.58
C PHE A 80 1.54 -1.63 11.21
N CYS A 81 1.69 -1.10 10.00
CA CYS A 81 2.98 -0.67 9.48
C CYS A 81 3.67 0.40 10.34
N LEU A 82 2.92 1.39 10.83
CA LEU A 82 3.46 2.45 11.67
C LEU A 82 3.84 1.99 13.09
N GLN A 83 3.34 0.86 13.56
CA GLN A 83 3.76 0.25 14.83
C GLN A 83 4.87 -0.79 14.64
N ARG A 84 4.85 -1.53 13.54
CA ARG A 84 5.90 -2.50 13.17
C ARG A 84 6.88 -1.86 12.19
N THR A 85 7.54 -0.81 12.65
CA THR A 85 8.51 -0.05 11.86
C THR A 85 9.71 -0.88 11.40
N ASP A 86 10.03 -1.96 12.11
CA ASP A 86 11.02 -2.96 11.71
C ASP A 86 10.66 -3.60 10.34
N ILE A 87 9.41 -4.02 10.18
CA ILE A 87 8.89 -4.60 8.94
C ILE A 87 8.70 -3.51 7.87
N TYR A 88 8.13 -2.38 8.27
CA TYR A 88 7.78 -1.34 7.34
C TYR A 88 9.00 -0.64 6.74
N ASN A 89 10.03 -0.35 7.54
CA ASN A 89 11.30 0.20 7.05
C ASN A 89 11.97 -0.73 6.04
N THR A 90 11.95 -2.04 6.31
CA THR A 90 12.47 -3.04 5.37
C THR A 90 11.75 -2.97 4.01
N GLN A 91 10.42 -2.88 4.02
CA GLN A 91 9.63 -2.73 2.80
C GLN A 91 9.90 -1.40 2.08
N LEU A 92 9.85 -0.28 2.82
CA LEU A 92 10.07 1.05 2.25
C LEU A 92 11.47 1.18 1.66
N ARG A 93 12.51 0.64 2.33
CA ARG A 93 13.88 0.65 1.83
C ARG A 93 14.01 -0.14 0.53
N ALA A 94 13.41 -1.33 0.44
CA ALA A 94 13.35 -2.11 -0.78
C ALA A 94 12.66 -1.36 -1.93
N LEU A 95 11.56 -0.65 -1.66
CA LEU A 95 10.83 0.16 -2.64
C LEU A 95 11.66 1.35 -3.13
N VAL A 96 12.32 2.07 -2.21
CA VAL A 96 13.17 3.21 -2.56
C VAL A 96 14.35 2.75 -3.42
N ARG A 97 15.04 1.66 -3.06
CA ARG A 97 16.12 1.07 -3.88
C ARG A 97 15.62 0.67 -5.27
N ALA A 98 14.49 -0.01 -5.33
CA ALA A 98 13.92 -0.48 -6.60
C ALA A 98 13.50 0.66 -7.53
N SER A 99 13.23 1.86 -7.00
CA SER A 99 12.86 3.04 -7.80
C SER A 99 13.96 3.54 -8.74
N ALA A 100 15.21 3.09 -8.56
CA ALA A 100 16.30 3.35 -9.50
C ALA A 100 16.13 2.60 -10.84
N PHE A 101 15.34 1.54 -10.88
CA PHE A 101 15.22 0.61 -12.01
C PHE A 101 13.98 0.81 -12.88
N GLY A 102 13.12 1.76 -12.52
CA GLY A 102 11.93 2.08 -13.32
C GLY A 102 11.01 3.07 -12.62
N ARG A 103 9.87 3.33 -13.23
CA ARG A 103 8.93 4.34 -12.75
C ARG A 103 8.01 3.79 -11.64
N ILE A 104 8.60 3.51 -10.48
CA ILE A 104 7.87 3.09 -9.29
C ILE A 104 7.21 4.30 -8.64
N LYS A 105 5.99 4.08 -8.12
CA LYS A 105 5.27 4.97 -7.21
C LYS A 105 4.81 4.16 -6.00
N ILE A 106 4.89 4.75 -4.81
CA ILE A 106 4.43 4.13 -3.56
C ILE A 106 2.98 4.55 -3.31
N MET A 107 2.14 3.60 -2.93
CA MET A 107 0.76 3.84 -2.54
C MET A 107 0.50 3.31 -1.14
N VAL A 108 0.03 4.18 -0.24
CA VAL A 108 -0.25 3.84 1.16
C VAL A 108 -1.73 3.49 1.30
N PRO A 109 -2.07 2.27 1.76
CA PRO A 109 -3.47 1.85 1.97
C PRO A 109 -4.02 2.34 3.31
N LEU A 110 -5.33 2.36 3.42
CA LEU A 110 -6.13 2.56 4.64
C LEU A 110 -5.82 3.86 5.41
N VAL A 111 -5.43 4.90 4.71
CA VAL A 111 -5.15 6.21 5.31
C VAL A 111 -6.45 6.84 5.82
N THR A 112 -6.41 7.37 7.04
CA THR A 112 -7.52 8.07 7.68
C THR A 112 -7.22 9.55 7.97
N GLY A 113 -5.95 9.94 7.96
CA GLY A 113 -5.55 11.30 8.23
C GLY A 113 -4.20 11.67 7.62
N VAL A 114 -3.90 12.96 7.58
CA VAL A 114 -2.68 13.48 6.97
C VAL A 114 -1.40 13.06 7.71
N ASP A 115 -1.49 12.86 9.01
CA ASP A 115 -0.32 12.52 9.84
C ASP A 115 0.23 11.13 9.54
N GLU A 116 -0.62 10.18 9.14
CA GLU A 116 -0.18 8.87 8.66
C GLU A 116 0.67 9.02 7.39
N LEU A 117 0.22 9.80 6.42
CA LEU A 117 0.98 10.08 5.20
C LEU A 117 2.29 10.81 5.49
N ARG A 118 2.27 11.79 6.39
CA ARG A 118 3.47 12.52 6.83
C ARG A 118 4.49 11.59 7.49
N SER A 119 4.03 10.67 8.32
CA SER A 119 4.89 9.68 8.96
C SER A 119 5.59 8.80 7.91
N VAL A 120 4.87 8.31 6.91
CA VAL A 120 5.47 7.53 5.81
C VAL A 120 6.48 8.35 5.02
N LYS A 121 6.16 9.60 4.69
CA LYS A 121 7.07 10.50 3.96
C LYS A 121 8.35 10.78 4.76
N ALA A 122 8.25 10.94 6.07
CA ALA A 122 9.40 11.11 6.95
C ALA A 122 10.29 9.85 6.96
N MET A 123 9.69 8.67 7.12
CA MET A 123 10.43 7.39 7.04
C MET A 123 11.15 7.23 5.71
N VAL A 124 10.49 7.52 4.59
CA VAL A 124 11.10 7.46 3.26
C VAL A 124 12.24 8.48 3.13
N ALA A 125 12.09 9.69 3.65
CA ALA A 125 13.13 10.70 3.62
C ALA A 125 14.37 10.30 4.44
N ASP A 126 14.18 9.63 5.56
CA ASP A 126 15.30 9.13 6.38
C ASP A 126 16.00 7.96 5.67
N ILE A 127 15.26 7.03 5.08
CA ILE A 127 15.80 5.95 4.24
C ILE A 127 16.62 6.53 3.07
N MET A 128 16.14 7.57 2.40
CA MET A 128 16.87 8.23 1.32
C MET A 128 18.20 8.81 1.78
N LYS A 129 18.27 9.42 2.99
CA LYS A 129 19.53 9.91 3.58
C LYS A 129 20.50 8.76 3.86
N GLU A 130 20.01 7.64 4.38
CA GLU A 130 20.84 6.45 4.61
C GLU A 130 21.42 5.93 3.28
N LEU A 131 20.59 5.77 2.25
CA LEU A 131 21.01 5.32 0.92
C LEU A 131 22.01 6.29 0.27
N ASP A 132 21.83 7.60 0.44
CA ASP A 132 22.81 8.60 -0.01
C ASP A 132 24.17 8.40 0.69
N SER A 133 24.18 8.11 1.99
CA SER A 133 25.42 7.86 2.73
C SER A 133 26.13 6.56 2.32
N GLU A 134 25.36 5.58 1.85
CA GLU A 134 25.84 4.28 1.36
C GLU A 134 26.22 4.32 -0.14
N GLY A 135 25.91 5.40 -0.85
CA GLY A 135 26.13 5.52 -2.29
C GLY A 135 25.19 4.65 -3.13
N VAL A 136 24.03 4.28 -2.59
CA VAL A 136 23.03 3.45 -3.28
C VAL A 136 22.07 4.33 -4.08
N ALA A 137 21.92 4.01 -5.36
CA ALA A 137 21.05 4.78 -6.26
C ALA A 137 19.56 4.56 -5.98
N TYR A 138 18.78 5.63 -6.11
CA TYR A 138 17.31 5.61 -6.05
C TYR A 138 16.73 6.80 -6.82
N ASN A 139 15.41 6.82 -7.05
CA ASN A 139 14.74 7.94 -7.66
C ASN A 139 14.47 9.06 -6.61
N LYS A 140 15.19 10.17 -6.72
CA LYS A 140 15.02 11.33 -5.80
C LYS A 140 13.64 11.99 -5.86
N ASN A 141 12.89 11.77 -6.94
CA ASN A 141 11.53 12.28 -7.15
C ASN A 141 10.48 11.17 -6.99
N LEU A 142 10.69 10.25 -6.06
CA LEU A 142 9.76 9.14 -5.80
C LEU A 142 8.42 9.68 -5.32
N GLU A 143 7.36 9.37 -6.06
CA GLU A 143 6.00 9.81 -5.76
C GLU A 143 5.36 8.88 -4.73
N ILE A 144 4.77 9.49 -3.67
CA ILE A 144 4.00 8.79 -2.64
C ILE A 144 2.57 9.28 -2.70
N GLY A 145 1.66 8.36 -3.01
CA GLY A 145 0.22 8.59 -3.01
C GLY A 145 -0.50 7.72 -1.99
N ILE A 146 -1.80 7.82 -1.94
CA ILE A 146 -2.65 7.07 -1.03
C ILE A 146 -3.79 6.37 -1.74
N MET A 147 -4.30 5.31 -1.13
CA MET A 147 -5.55 4.70 -1.53
C MET A 147 -6.69 5.37 -0.76
N MET A 148 -7.60 6.00 -1.50
CA MET A 148 -8.84 6.59 -0.99
C MET A 148 -9.85 5.49 -0.79
N GLU A 149 -9.92 4.95 0.41
CA GLU A 149 -10.73 3.77 0.72
C GLU A 149 -11.38 3.83 2.11
N THR A 150 -11.19 4.94 2.81
CA THR A 150 -11.90 5.23 4.06
C THR A 150 -12.76 6.47 3.89
N PRO A 151 -13.96 6.53 4.47
CA PRO A 151 -14.77 7.76 4.48
C PRO A 151 -14.01 8.96 5.05
N ALA A 152 -13.17 8.74 6.07
CA ALA A 152 -12.34 9.79 6.67
C ALA A 152 -11.39 10.42 5.64
N ALA A 153 -10.69 9.63 4.83
CA ALA A 153 -9.82 10.14 3.78
C ALA A 153 -10.62 10.91 2.72
N CYS A 154 -11.80 10.42 2.34
CA CYS A 154 -12.66 11.11 1.37
C CYS A 154 -13.13 12.48 1.89
N MET A 155 -13.51 12.57 3.16
CA MET A 155 -13.91 13.85 3.77
C MET A 155 -12.74 14.84 3.91
N MET A 156 -11.51 14.36 3.94
CA MET A 156 -10.28 15.16 4.03
C MET A 156 -9.51 15.24 2.71
N ALA A 157 -10.15 14.90 1.60
CA ALA A 157 -9.47 14.81 0.31
C ALA A 157 -8.78 16.09 -0.12
N ASP A 158 -9.34 17.26 0.18
CA ASP A 158 -8.75 18.57 -0.10
C ASP A 158 -7.46 18.83 0.70
N VAL A 159 -7.37 18.33 1.93
CA VAL A 159 -6.17 18.41 2.78
C VAL A 159 -5.13 17.42 2.29
N LEU A 160 -5.54 16.18 2.06
CA LEU A 160 -4.66 15.10 1.61
C LEU A 160 -4.09 15.37 0.20
N ALA A 161 -4.85 16.02 -0.69
CA ALA A 161 -4.40 16.39 -2.03
C ALA A 161 -3.23 17.40 -2.04
N LYS A 162 -3.02 18.12 -0.96
CA LYS A 162 -1.87 19.05 -0.83
C LYS A 162 -0.56 18.31 -0.55
N GLU A 163 -0.64 17.06 -0.12
CA GLU A 163 0.51 16.30 0.34
C GLU A 163 0.71 14.97 -0.41
N ALA A 164 -0.35 14.32 -0.87
CA ALA A 164 -0.26 13.11 -1.67
C ALA A 164 0.04 13.44 -3.14
N ALA A 165 0.96 12.69 -3.75
CA ALA A 165 1.29 12.88 -5.16
C ALA A 165 0.17 12.40 -6.11
N PHE A 166 -0.65 11.46 -5.66
CA PHE A 166 -1.79 10.92 -6.40
C PHE A 166 -2.77 10.21 -5.46
N PHE A 167 -3.98 9.99 -5.94
CA PHE A 167 -4.99 9.16 -5.30
C PHE A 167 -5.30 7.94 -6.17
N SER A 168 -5.52 6.81 -5.52
CA SER A 168 -6.14 5.61 -6.09
C SER A 168 -7.42 5.33 -5.30
N ILE A 169 -8.50 4.96 -5.97
CA ILE A 169 -9.78 4.71 -5.27
C ILE A 169 -9.91 3.22 -4.96
N GLY A 170 -9.93 2.89 -3.66
CA GLY A 170 -10.14 1.53 -3.16
C GLY A 170 -11.62 1.23 -2.95
N THR A 171 -12.37 1.00 -4.03
CA THR A 171 -13.83 0.88 -3.99
C THR A 171 -14.35 -0.21 -3.06
N ASN A 172 -13.59 -1.28 -2.86
CA ASN A 172 -14.04 -2.38 -2.00
C ASN A 172 -14.16 -1.93 -0.54
N ASP A 173 -13.09 -1.41 0.03
CA ASP A 173 -13.09 -0.97 1.43
C ASP A 173 -13.93 0.30 1.58
N LEU A 174 -13.87 1.23 0.64
CA LEU A 174 -14.70 2.43 0.67
C LEU A 174 -16.18 2.08 0.71
N THR A 175 -16.65 1.16 -0.12
CA THR A 175 -18.05 0.71 -0.11
C THR A 175 -18.42 0.06 1.22
N GLY A 176 -17.56 -0.85 1.71
CA GLY A 176 -17.80 -1.54 2.98
C GLY A 176 -17.94 -0.58 4.15
N TYR A 177 -17.01 0.38 4.27
CA TYR A 177 -17.03 1.36 5.37
C TYR A 177 -18.14 2.40 5.22
N THR A 178 -18.39 2.90 4.00
CA THR A 178 -19.43 3.91 3.76
C THR A 178 -20.83 3.34 4.00
N MET A 179 -21.06 2.13 3.52
CA MET A 179 -22.35 1.46 3.66
C MET A 179 -22.48 0.67 4.97
N ALA A 180 -21.44 0.59 5.79
CA ALA A 180 -21.39 -0.23 7.01
C ALA A 180 -21.78 -1.68 6.75
N VAL A 181 -21.28 -2.28 5.67
CA VAL A 181 -21.67 -3.61 5.22
C VAL A 181 -20.45 -4.51 5.00
N ASP A 182 -20.52 -5.71 5.54
CA ASP A 182 -19.55 -6.77 5.25
C ASP A 182 -19.93 -7.47 3.93
N ARG A 183 -19.08 -7.35 2.92
CA ARG A 183 -19.26 -8.01 1.62
C ARG A 183 -19.27 -9.54 1.71
N GLY A 184 -18.64 -10.11 2.75
CA GLY A 184 -18.60 -11.55 2.99
C GLY A 184 -19.87 -12.10 3.63
N ASN A 185 -20.73 -11.24 4.20
CA ASN A 185 -21.97 -11.65 4.82
C ASN A 185 -23.12 -11.68 3.80
N SER A 186 -23.50 -12.87 3.36
CA SER A 186 -24.55 -13.08 2.34
C SER A 186 -25.90 -12.46 2.69
N LYS A 187 -26.21 -12.28 3.98
CA LYS A 187 -27.49 -11.72 4.42
C LYS A 187 -27.62 -10.21 4.17
N VAL A 188 -26.49 -9.49 4.08
CA VAL A 188 -26.44 -8.04 3.89
C VAL A 188 -25.70 -7.63 2.63
N ALA A 189 -25.12 -8.57 1.88
CA ALA A 189 -24.34 -8.31 0.67
C ALA A 189 -25.13 -7.56 -0.42
N TYR A 190 -26.46 -7.60 -0.39
CA TYR A 190 -27.32 -6.84 -1.30
C TYR A 190 -27.20 -5.31 -1.12
N LEU A 191 -26.69 -4.84 0.02
CA LEU A 191 -26.42 -3.43 0.30
C LEU A 191 -25.05 -2.99 -0.24
N TYR A 192 -24.19 -3.95 -0.55
CA TYR A 192 -22.82 -3.69 -0.99
C TYR A 192 -22.82 -3.35 -2.49
N SER A 193 -22.74 -2.06 -2.81
CA SER A 193 -22.70 -1.58 -4.19
C SER A 193 -21.81 -0.34 -4.29
N ALA A 194 -20.75 -0.43 -5.11
CA ALA A 194 -19.90 0.72 -5.44
C ALA A 194 -20.62 1.78 -6.29
N PHE A 195 -21.81 1.49 -6.79
CA PHE A 195 -22.67 2.43 -7.52
C PHE A 195 -23.68 3.15 -6.60
N ASN A 196 -23.60 2.89 -5.28
CA ASN A 196 -24.46 3.63 -4.35
C ASN A 196 -24.04 5.11 -4.36
N PRO A 197 -25.00 6.07 -4.43
CA PRO A 197 -24.70 7.49 -4.45
C PRO A 197 -23.89 8.01 -3.25
N ALA A 198 -23.84 7.26 -2.15
CA ALA A 198 -23.05 7.59 -0.98
C ALA A 198 -21.55 7.19 -1.12
N VAL A 199 -21.24 6.33 -2.07
CA VAL A 199 -19.88 5.85 -2.35
C VAL A 199 -19.25 6.66 -3.48
#